data_c60b67a27561972359fedee7a8e07c56
#
_entry.id   c60b67a27561972359fedee7a8e07c56
#
_cell.length_a   1.000
_cell.length_b   1.000
_cell.length_c   1.000
_cell.angle_alpha   90.00
_cell.angle_beta   90.00
_cell.angle_gamma   90.00
#
_symmetry.space_group_name_H-M   'P 1'
#
loop_
_entity.id
_entity.type
_entity.pdbx_description
1 polymer ?
#
loop_
_entity_poly.entity_id
_entity_poly.type
_entity_poly.pdbx_seq_one_letter_code
_entity_poly.pdbx_strand_id
1 'polypeptide(L)'
;MSADSRTGALTQIYPGSIDAAGQRATLGVLGGGQLGRMFVHAAQRLGYFTAVLEPDAQSPAGLVSHYHIQTGYDDPAGLAQLAQLCQAITTEFENVPAQTLQTLAQTRPVAPGAAVVGIAQNRIEEKAHFAACADVSGVSCAPYAVIETPAQLQAVQNERTDLLPGILKTARMGYDGKGQVRVKTAGELAAAWTELGSVACVLEKMLPLTAECSVLVARGWNGQVVSFAPQRNVHVDGILAVTHAYEGNLPPTLATSARDAAVSIAQHLGYVGVLCVEFFVVDDGSAHGGLVVNEMAPRPHNSGHYTLDACDASQFDLQVHAMAGLPLPQPRQHSPAIMLNLLGEVWFDAGGQLQEPDWYSVLSLPGTHLHLYGKAQARAGRKMGHLTITGPDVASVKNVARRAAGLLNLPGLDAI
;
A
#
# COMPACT_ATOMS: atom_id res chain seq x y z
N MET A 1 23.89 -12.97 -16.78
CA MET A 1 22.88 -13.67 -17.60
C MET A 1 21.97 -12.63 -18.22
N SER A 2 21.71 -12.71 -19.51
CA SER A 2 21.19 -11.66 -20.38
C SER A 2 19.82 -11.14 -19.94
N ALA A 3 19.73 -9.83 -19.67
CA ALA A 3 18.47 -9.13 -19.49
C ALA A 3 17.68 -9.20 -20.80
N ASP A 4 16.47 -9.71 -20.72
CA ASP A 4 15.54 -9.83 -21.85
C ASP A 4 15.11 -8.42 -22.30
N SER A 5 15.68 -7.96 -23.40
CA SER A 5 15.48 -6.65 -24.00
C SER A 5 14.16 -6.61 -24.81
N ARG A 6 13.03 -6.72 -24.14
CA ARG A 6 11.73 -6.35 -24.71
C ARG A 6 11.21 -5.04 -24.10
N THR A 7 11.96 -3.96 -24.22
CA THR A 7 11.45 -2.61 -24.09
C THR A 7 10.78 -2.18 -25.41
N GLY A 8 9.75 -2.93 -25.84
CA GLY A 8 8.77 -2.39 -26.77
C GLY A 8 8.03 -1.27 -26.02
N ALA A 9 8.15 -0.03 -26.49
CA ALA A 9 7.37 1.07 -25.94
C ALA A 9 5.90 0.63 -25.89
N LEU A 10 5.28 0.66 -24.72
CA LEU A 10 3.86 0.37 -24.58
C LEU A 10 3.09 1.27 -25.55
N THR A 11 2.26 0.69 -26.41
CA THR A 11 1.31 1.47 -27.17
C THR A 11 0.33 2.12 -26.20
N GLN A 12 0.23 3.43 -26.23
CA GLN A 12 -0.65 4.19 -25.32
C GLN A 12 -2.09 3.74 -25.50
N ILE A 13 -2.75 3.48 -24.38
CA ILE A 13 -4.16 3.14 -24.33
C ILE A 13 -4.92 4.42 -24.00
N TYR A 14 -5.57 5.02 -24.99
CA TYR A 14 -6.28 6.29 -24.80
C TYR A 14 -7.67 6.08 -24.21
N PRO A 15 -8.11 6.97 -23.27
CA PRO A 15 -9.47 6.94 -22.73
C PRO A 15 -10.53 6.97 -23.83
N GLY A 16 -11.56 6.14 -23.68
CA GLY A 16 -12.70 6.09 -24.61
C GLY A 16 -12.38 5.57 -26.01
N SER A 17 -11.13 5.16 -26.27
CA SER A 17 -10.75 4.63 -27.61
C SER A 17 -11.43 3.28 -27.89
N ILE A 18 -11.60 3.00 -29.18
CA ILE A 18 -12.12 1.73 -29.68
C ILE A 18 -11.07 1.23 -30.66
N ASP A 19 -10.65 -0.03 -30.51
CA ASP A 19 -9.66 -0.64 -31.40
C ASP A 19 -10.28 -1.06 -32.75
N ALA A 20 -9.43 -1.57 -33.65
CA ALA A 20 -9.86 -2.01 -34.97
C ALA A 20 -10.86 -3.18 -34.96
N ALA A 21 -10.95 -3.93 -33.86
CA ALA A 21 -11.92 -5.00 -33.65
C ALA A 21 -13.23 -4.50 -33.03
N GLY A 22 -13.35 -3.20 -32.77
CA GLY A 22 -14.53 -2.59 -32.14
C GLY A 22 -14.56 -2.72 -30.61
N GLN A 23 -13.43 -3.15 -30.00
CA GLN A 23 -13.33 -3.31 -28.54
C GLN A 23 -12.96 -1.98 -27.90
N ARG A 24 -13.71 -1.62 -26.83
CA ARG A 24 -13.46 -0.41 -26.04
C ARG A 24 -12.22 -0.58 -25.17
N ALA A 25 -11.48 0.52 -24.97
CA ALA A 25 -10.35 0.57 -24.06
C ALA A 25 -10.77 0.13 -22.65
N THR A 26 -10.27 -1.04 -22.25
CA THR A 26 -10.63 -1.72 -21.00
C THR A 26 -9.37 -1.97 -20.17
N LEU A 27 -9.41 -1.60 -18.91
CA LEU A 27 -8.34 -1.84 -17.93
C LEU A 27 -8.78 -2.92 -16.95
N GLY A 28 -7.88 -3.90 -16.70
CA GLY A 28 -8.15 -5.02 -15.81
C GLY A 28 -7.51 -4.86 -14.45
N VAL A 29 -8.15 -5.42 -13.41
CA VAL A 29 -7.59 -5.54 -12.07
C VAL A 29 -7.85 -6.92 -11.48
N LEU A 30 -6.80 -7.50 -10.90
CA LEU A 30 -6.87 -8.71 -10.07
C LEU A 30 -7.10 -8.29 -8.63
N GLY A 31 -8.19 -8.79 -8.04
CA GLY A 31 -8.65 -8.43 -6.71
C GLY A 31 -9.86 -7.49 -6.73
N GLY A 32 -10.79 -7.79 -5.82
CA GLY A 32 -12.11 -7.16 -5.72
C GLY A 32 -12.28 -6.24 -4.51
N GLY A 33 -11.21 -5.91 -3.78
CA GLY A 33 -11.27 -5.12 -2.56
C GLY A 33 -11.46 -3.62 -2.78
N GLN A 34 -11.19 -2.84 -1.72
CA GLN A 34 -11.39 -1.39 -1.76
C GLN A 34 -10.43 -0.67 -2.70
N LEU A 35 -9.18 -1.13 -2.83
CA LEU A 35 -8.21 -0.50 -3.72
C LEU A 35 -8.62 -0.71 -5.18
N GLY A 36 -9.06 -1.93 -5.51
CA GLY A 36 -9.65 -2.24 -6.81
C GLY A 36 -10.88 -1.39 -7.11
N ARG A 37 -11.79 -1.20 -6.13
CA ARG A 37 -12.95 -0.30 -6.29
C ARG A 37 -12.56 1.14 -6.62
N MET A 38 -11.60 1.71 -5.87
CA MET A 38 -11.14 3.09 -6.11
C MET A 38 -10.38 3.22 -7.44
N PHE A 39 -9.62 2.19 -7.83
CA PHE A 39 -9.01 2.11 -9.16
C PHE A 39 -10.07 2.08 -10.26
N VAL A 40 -11.12 1.26 -10.13
CA VAL A 40 -12.25 1.19 -11.08
C VAL A 40 -12.91 2.56 -11.23
N HIS A 41 -13.17 3.27 -10.13
CA HIS A 41 -13.75 4.61 -10.19
C HIS A 41 -12.84 5.60 -10.92
N ALA A 42 -11.52 5.58 -10.67
CA ALA A 42 -10.56 6.44 -11.35
C ALA A 42 -10.50 6.14 -12.86
N ALA A 43 -10.46 4.86 -13.25
CA ALA A 43 -10.45 4.45 -14.65
C ALA A 43 -11.75 4.85 -15.37
N GLN A 44 -12.91 4.61 -14.76
CA GLN A 44 -14.21 4.96 -15.33
C GLN A 44 -14.38 6.47 -15.48
N ARG A 45 -13.90 7.27 -14.52
CA ARG A 45 -13.92 8.74 -14.61
C ARG A 45 -13.19 9.26 -15.84
N LEU A 46 -12.11 8.57 -16.26
CA LEU A 46 -11.38 8.88 -17.48
C LEU A 46 -12.04 8.30 -18.74
N GLY A 47 -13.06 7.46 -18.63
CA GLY A 47 -13.78 6.87 -19.77
C GLY A 47 -13.28 5.49 -20.19
N TYR A 48 -12.48 4.81 -19.37
CA TYR A 48 -12.13 3.40 -19.58
C TYR A 48 -13.27 2.48 -19.15
N PHE A 49 -13.42 1.38 -19.88
CA PHE A 49 -14.10 0.21 -19.35
C PHE A 49 -13.21 -0.52 -18.35
N THR A 50 -13.79 -1.28 -17.45
CA THR A 50 -13.06 -1.96 -16.38
C THR A 50 -13.49 -3.41 -16.27
N ALA A 51 -12.52 -4.30 -16.02
CA ALA A 51 -12.75 -5.71 -15.74
C ALA A 51 -12.08 -6.07 -14.41
N VAL A 52 -12.80 -6.76 -13.55
CA VAL A 52 -12.31 -7.26 -12.25
C VAL A 52 -12.34 -8.77 -12.29
N LEU A 53 -11.22 -9.41 -11.91
CA LEU A 53 -11.17 -10.84 -11.64
C LEU A 53 -11.10 -11.04 -10.13
N GLU A 54 -12.16 -11.61 -9.57
CA GLU A 54 -12.34 -11.81 -8.13
C GLU A 54 -13.40 -12.86 -7.87
N PRO A 55 -13.13 -13.89 -7.05
CA PRO A 55 -14.09 -14.96 -6.77
C PRO A 55 -15.35 -14.51 -6.00
N ASP A 56 -15.24 -13.47 -5.14
CA ASP A 56 -16.38 -12.98 -4.36
C ASP A 56 -17.33 -12.14 -5.21
N ALA A 57 -18.52 -12.67 -5.50
CA ALA A 57 -19.57 -11.99 -6.24
C ALA A 57 -20.03 -10.65 -5.62
N GLN A 58 -19.80 -10.45 -4.32
CA GLN A 58 -20.16 -9.25 -3.57
C GLN A 58 -18.94 -8.35 -3.33
N SER A 59 -17.85 -8.56 -4.05
CA SER A 59 -16.63 -7.78 -3.90
C SER A 59 -16.84 -6.31 -4.24
N PRO A 60 -16.27 -5.37 -3.44
CA PRO A 60 -16.41 -3.93 -3.66
C PRO A 60 -16.08 -3.45 -5.08
N ALA A 61 -15.04 -3.98 -5.71
CA ALA A 61 -14.64 -3.61 -7.06
C ALA A 61 -15.51 -4.31 -8.12
N GLY A 62 -15.85 -5.58 -7.91
CA GLY A 62 -16.69 -6.36 -8.84
C GLY A 62 -18.06 -5.72 -9.04
N LEU A 63 -18.69 -5.24 -7.96
CA LEU A 63 -19.99 -4.60 -7.98
C LEU A 63 -20.06 -3.28 -8.77
N VAL A 64 -18.94 -2.64 -9.06
CA VAL A 64 -18.89 -1.34 -9.77
C VAL A 64 -18.16 -1.43 -11.12
N SER A 65 -17.59 -2.58 -11.46
CA SER A 65 -16.90 -2.80 -12.74
C SER A 65 -17.89 -3.06 -13.89
N HIS A 66 -17.45 -2.86 -15.13
CA HIS A 66 -18.22 -3.24 -16.31
C HIS A 66 -18.28 -4.75 -16.51
N TYR A 67 -17.16 -5.44 -16.15
CA TYR A 67 -17.04 -6.88 -16.24
C TYR A 67 -16.52 -7.42 -14.92
N HIS A 68 -17.22 -8.40 -14.36
CA HIS A 68 -16.78 -9.14 -13.17
C HIS A 68 -16.60 -10.62 -13.52
N ILE A 69 -15.34 -11.08 -13.52
CA ILE A 69 -14.94 -12.45 -13.76
C ILE A 69 -14.84 -13.15 -12.41
N GLN A 70 -15.85 -13.95 -12.07
CA GLN A 70 -16.01 -14.55 -10.74
C GLN A 70 -15.28 -15.90 -10.68
N THR A 71 -13.94 -15.87 -10.58
CA THR A 71 -13.12 -17.09 -10.48
C THR A 71 -11.85 -16.83 -9.67
N GLY A 72 -11.11 -17.91 -9.35
CA GLY A 72 -9.82 -17.82 -8.66
C GLY A 72 -8.74 -17.15 -9.48
N TYR A 73 -7.71 -16.61 -8.80
CA TYR A 73 -6.63 -15.87 -9.45
C TYR A 73 -5.68 -16.73 -10.29
N ASP A 74 -5.78 -18.04 -10.20
CA ASP A 74 -4.99 -19.03 -10.93
C ASP A 74 -5.83 -19.84 -11.96
N ASP A 75 -7.13 -19.52 -12.11
CA ASP A 75 -7.99 -20.19 -13.08
C ASP A 75 -7.63 -19.79 -14.52
N PRO A 76 -7.16 -20.75 -15.36
CA PRO A 76 -6.71 -20.43 -16.71
C PRO A 76 -7.81 -19.83 -17.61
N ALA A 77 -9.06 -20.24 -17.43
CA ALA A 77 -10.18 -19.72 -18.23
C ALA A 77 -10.50 -18.27 -17.85
N GLY A 78 -10.51 -17.94 -16.55
CA GLY A 78 -10.68 -16.59 -16.08
C GLY A 78 -9.55 -15.66 -16.50
N LEU A 79 -8.31 -16.12 -16.42
CA LEU A 79 -7.14 -15.36 -16.88
C LEU A 79 -7.19 -15.10 -18.40
N ALA A 80 -7.57 -16.10 -19.20
CA ALA A 80 -7.75 -15.93 -20.64
C ALA A 80 -8.86 -14.91 -20.96
N GLN A 81 -9.99 -14.97 -20.23
CA GLN A 81 -11.09 -14.00 -20.38
C GLN A 81 -10.65 -12.59 -20.01
N LEU A 82 -9.92 -12.42 -18.89
CA LEU A 82 -9.38 -11.12 -18.47
C LEU A 82 -8.41 -10.56 -19.52
N ALA A 83 -7.50 -11.39 -20.04
CA ALA A 83 -6.56 -11.02 -21.09
C ALA A 83 -7.26 -10.67 -22.41
N GLN A 84 -8.38 -11.32 -22.73
CA GLN A 84 -9.17 -11.02 -23.93
C GLN A 84 -9.86 -9.66 -23.82
N LEU A 85 -10.42 -9.33 -22.65
CA LEU A 85 -11.17 -8.09 -22.42
C LEU A 85 -10.25 -6.87 -22.28
N CYS A 86 -9.05 -7.01 -21.72
CA CYS A 86 -8.24 -5.89 -21.25
C CYS A 86 -7.03 -5.61 -22.15
N GLN A 87 -6.69 -4.33 -22.32
CA GLN A 87 -5.46 -3.89 -22.98
C GLN A 87 -4.28 -3.76 -22.00
N ALA A 88 -4.54 -3.53 -20.70
CA ALA A 88 -3.55 -3.58 -19.63
C ALA A 88 -4.19 -4.08 -18.33
N ILE A 89 -3.38 -4.68 -17.47
CA ILE A 89 -3.85 -5.34 -16.24
C ILE A 89 -3.00 -4.89 -15.06
N THR A 90 -3.65 -4.70 -13.90
CA THR A 90 -3.01 -4.40 -12.61
C THR A 90 -3.48 -5.38 -11.53
N THR A 91 -2.92 -5.24 -10.33
CA THR A 91 -3.39 -5.92 -9.12
C THR A 91 -3.69 -4.89 -8.02
N GLU A 92 -4.69 -5.19 -7.17
CA GLU A 92 -5.05 -4.30 -6.05
C GLU A 92 -4.40 -4.71 -4.73
N PHE A 93 -3.87 -5.93 -4.64
CA PHE A 93 -3.20 -6.43 -3.44
C PHE A 93 -2.00 -7.32 -3.77
N GLU A 94 -1.06 -7.39 -2.85
CA GLU A 94 0.23 -8.04 -3.05
C GLU A 94 0.17 -9.56 -3.10
N ASN A 95 -0.89 -10.20 -2.60
CA ASN A 95 -0.95 -11.67 -2.50
C ASN A 95 -1.55 -12.39 -3.72
N VAL A 96 -1.81 -11.66 -4.82
CA VAL A 96 -2.04 -12.33 -6.12
C VAL A 96 -0.79 -13.11 -6.50
N PRO A 97 -0.88 -14.41 -6.86
CA PRO A 97 0.31 -15.18 -7.19
C PRO A 97 1.14 -14.51 -8.29
N ALA A 98 2.44 -14.32 -8.05
CA ALA A 98 3.33 -13.70 -9.06
C ALA A 98 3.31 -14.47 -10.40
N GLN A 99 3.10 -15.81 -10.34
CA GLN A 99 2.94 -16.66 -11.53
C GLN A 99 1.73 -16.26 -12.38
N THR A 100 0.62 -15.85 -11.74
CA THR A 100 -0.57 -15.34 -12.44
C THR A 100 -0.23 -14.08 -13.25
N LEU A 101 0.47 -13.11 -12.61
CA LEU A 101 0.92 -11.90 -13.29
C LEU A 101 1.89 -12.22 -14.44
N GLN A 102 2.79 -13.19 -14.27
CA GLN A 102 3.70 -13.64 -15.30
C GLN A 102 2.96 -14.27 -16.49
N THR A 103 1.91 -15.05 -16.23
CA THR A 103 1.07 -15.67 -17.27
C THR A 103 0.36 -14.58 -18.10
N LEU A 104 -0.27 -13.62 -17.43
CA LEU A 104 -0.93 -12.50 -18.09
C LEU A 104 0.05 -11.63 -18.89
N ALA A 105 1.26 -11.42 -18.37
CA ALA A 105 2.30 -10.63 -19.04
C ALA A 105 2.81 -11.22 -20.36
N GLN A 106 2.50 -12.48 -20.66
CA GLN A 106 2.81 -13.09 -21.96
C GLN A 106 2.01 -12.47 -23.10
N THR A 107 0.83 -11.92 -22.81
CA THR A 107 -0.10 -11.44 -23.82
C THR A 107 -0.54 -9.99 -23.62
N ARG A 108 -0.44 -9.46 -22.42
CA ARG A 108 -0.90 -8.11 -22.05
C ARG A 108 0.15 -7.39 -21.18
N PRO A 109 0.25 -6.07 -21.27
CA PRO A 109 0.99 -5.27 -20.29
C PRO A 109 0.42 -5.48 -18.88
N VAL A 110 1.29 -5.82 -17.93
CA VAL A 110 0.93 -5.99 -16.52
C VAL A 110 1.78 -5.03 -15.68
N ALA A 111 1.13 -4.19 -14.89
CA ALA A 111 1.75 -3.19 -14.03
C ALA A 111 1.11 -3.17 -12.63
N PRO A 112 1.86 -3.50 -11.56
CA PRO A 112 3.30 -3.83 -11.53
C PRO A 112 3.62 -5.20 -12.13
N GLY A 113 4.88 -5.38 -12.54
CA GLY A 113 5.37 -6.64 -13.09
C GLY A 113 5.51 -7.74 -12.03
N ALA A 114 5.40 -9.00 -12.46
CA ALA A 114 5.43 -10.18 -11.59
C ALA A 114 6.68 -10.28 -10.69
N ALA A 115 7.86 -9.91 -11.21
CA ALA A 115 9.11 -9.97 -10.45
C ALA A 115 9.08 -9.03 -9.24
N VAL A 116 8.57 -7.81 -9.40
CA VAL A 116 8.48 -6.82 -8.33
C VAL A 116 7.44 -7.22 -7.28
N VAL A 117 6.28 -7.74 -7.71
CA VAL A 117 5.27 -8.27 -6.80
C VAL A 117 5.84 -9.47 -6.03
N GLY A 118 6.62 -10.34 -6.69
CA GLY A 118 7.29 -11.47 -6.04
C GLY A 118 8.25 -11.04 -4.93
N ILE A 119 9.05 -9.96 -5.15
CA ILE A 119 9.92 -9.37 -4.13
C ILE A 119 9.08 -8.87 -2.94
N ALA A 120 8.04 -8.08 -3.17
CA ALA A 120 7.21 -7.54 -2.11
C ALA A 120 6.40 -8.62 -1.34
N GLN A 121 6.12 -9.77 -1.95
CA GLN A 121 5.46 -10.90 -1.30
C GLN A 121 6.34 -11.66 -0.30
N ASN A 122 7.64 -11.44 -0.34
CA ASN A 122 8.60 -12.17 0.48
C ASN A 122 9.51 -11.20 1.22
N ARG A 123 9.34 -11.07 2.52
CA ARG A 123 10.12 -10.16 3.36
C ARG A 123 11.63 -10.40 3.29
N ILE A 124 12.07 -11.64 3.03
CA ILE A 124 13.50 -11.95 2.83
C ILE A 124 14.01 -11.28 1.54
N GLU A 125 13.27 -11.44 0.44
CA GLU A 125 13.61 -10.84 -0.85
C GLU A 125 13.51 -9.31 -0.80
N GLU A 126 12.49 -8.79 -0.12
CA GLU A 126 12.29 -7.36 0.08
C GLU A 126 13.46 -6.73 0.86
N LYS A 127 13.89 -7.34 1.98
CA LYS A 127 15.03 -6.87 2.76
C LYS A 127 16.35 -6.98 1.98
N ALA A 128 16.54 -8.07 1.23
CA ALA A 128 17.70 -8.21 0.35
C ALA A 128 17.73 -7.11 -0.73
N HIS A 129 16.56 -6.78 -1.31
CA HIS A 129 16.43 -5.69 -2.26
C HIS A 129 16.77 -4.33 -1.63
N PHE A 130 16.24 -4.01 -0.45
CA PHE A 130 16.57 -2.78 0.25
C PHE A 130 18.06 -2.68 0.58
N ALA A 131 18.68 -3.78 1.02
CA ALA A 131 20.11 -3.81 1.27
C ALA A 131 20.93 -3.55 -0.01
N ALA A 132 20.53 -4.12 -1.14
CA ALA A 132 21.16 -3.86 -2.44
C ALA A 132 20.97 -2.42 -2.94
N CYS A 133 19.89 -1.75 -2.53
CA CYS A 133 19.63 -0.35 -2.89
C CYS A 133 20.24 0.66 -1.92
N ALA A 134 20.78 0.26 -0.77
CA ALA A 134 21.15 1.16 0.31
C ALA A 134 22.08 2.30 -0.13
N ASP A 135 23.10 1.98 -0.94
CA ASP A 135 24.07 2.99 -1.43
C ASP A 135 23.43 4.04 -2.37
N VAL A 136 22.43 3.64 -3.16
CA VAL A 136 21.77 4.54 -4.13
C VAL A 136 20.57 5.26 -3.53
N SER A 137 19.89 4.66 -2.55
CA SER A 137 18.74 5.28 -1.85
C SER A 137 19.18 6.16 -0.67
N GLY A 138 20.40 5.96 -0.17
CA GLY A 138 20.90 6.64 1.04
C GLY A 138 20.20 6.19 2.34
N VAL A 139 19.38 5.13 2.29
CA VAL A 139 18.61 4.62 3.44
C VAL A 139 18.73 3.11 3.52
N SER A 140 19.10 2.61 4.70
CA SER A 140 19.17 1.17 5.00
C SER A 140 17.89 0.66 5.65
N CYS A 141 17.64 -0.64 5.58
CA CYS A 141 16.62 -1.30 6.40
C CYS A 141 17.14 -1.59 7.82
N ALA A 142 16.23 -1.91 8.74
CA ALA A 142 16.63 -2.37 10.08
C ALA A 142 17.58 -3.57 9.99
N PRO A 143 18.58 -3.69 10.88
CA PRO A 143 19.40 -4.89 10.96
C PRO A 143 18.54 -6.14 11.15
N TYR A 144 18.84 -7.19 10.42
CA TYR A 144 18.01 -8.40 10.42
C TYR A 144 18.83 -9.69 10.25
N ALA A 145 18.18 -10.82 10.53
CA ALA A 145 18.68 -12.16 10.22
C ALA A 145 17.53 -13.02 9.67
N VAL A 146 17.87 -13.89 8.74
CA VAL A 146 16.94 -14.84 8.10
C VAL A 146 16.94 -16.16 8.88
N ILE A 147 15.76 -16.73 9.09
CA ILE A 147 15.54 -18.01 9.78
C ILE A 147 14.60 -18.84 8.93
N GLU A 148 15.13 -19.83 8.21
CA GLU A 148 14.37 -20.77 7.38
C GLU A 148 14.51 -22.22 7.86
N THR A 149 15.56 -22.49 8.66
CA THR A 149 15.89 -23.83 9.14
C THR A 149 16.23 -23.81 10.63
N PRO A 150 16.10 -24.95 11.34
CA PRO A 150 16.54 -25.07 12.73
C PRO A 150 18.02 -24.73 12.94
N ALA A 151 18.88 -25.00 11.95
CA ALA A 151 20.30 -24.68 12.03
C ALA A 151 20.54 -23.15 11.99
N GLN A 152 19.81 -22.42 11.12
CA GLN A 152 19.84 -20.95 11.08
C GLN A 152 19.28 -20.35 12.38
N LEU A 153 18.17 -20.90 12.93
CA LEU A 153 17.63 -20.48 14.21
C LEU A 153 18.71 -20.57 15.31
N GLN A 154 19.42 -21.70 15.41
CA GLN A 154 20.47 -21.90 16.40
C GLN A 154 21.65 -20.92 16.20
N ALA A 155 22.04 -20.68 14.95
CA ALA A 155 23.08 -19.71 14.61
C ALA A 155 22.67 -18.29 15.04
N VAL A 156 21.44 -17.87 14.72
CA VAL A 156 20.92 -16.54 15.12
C VAL A 156 20.85 -16.39 16.64
N GLN A 157 20.42 -17.43 17.38
CA GLN A 157 20.39 -17.41 18.84
C GLN A 157 21.78 -17.19 19.45
N ASN A 158 22.81 -17.77 18.85
CA ASN A 158 24.18 -17.72 19.39
C ASN A 158 24.97 -16.48 18.95
N GLU A 159 24.75 -16.02 17.70
CA GLU A 159 25.65 -15.08 17.03
C GLU A 159 25.01 -13.70 16.79
N ARG A 160 23.67 -13.60 16.84
CA ARG A 160 22.95 -12.35 16.50
C ARG A 160 22.16 -11.78 17.67
N THR A 161 22.75 -11.81 18.87
CA THR A 161 22.16 -11.16 20.07
C THR A 161 22.08 -9.65 19.94
N ASP A 162 22.82 -9.05 19.00
CA ASP A 162 22.74 -7.62 18.62
C ASP A 162 21.37 -7.21 18.05
N LEU A 163 20.57 -8.19 17.57
CA LEU A 163 19.21 -7.97 17.07
C LEU A 163 18.13 -7.96 18.16
N LEU A 164 18.52 -8.20 19.42
CA LEU A 164 17.56 -8.27 20.53
C LEU A 164 17.60 -6.99 21.39
N PRO A 165 16.45 -6.51 21.86
CA PRO A 165 15.12 -7.00 21.53
C PRO A 165 14.78 -6.83 20.05
N GLY A 166 14.07 -7.83 19.50
CA GLY A 166 13.73 -7.88 18.09
C GLY A 166 12.27 -8.25 17.84
N ILE A 167 11.88 -8.24 16.58
CA ILE A 167 10.57 -8.70 16.11
C ILE A 167 10.80 -9.81 15.09
N LEU A 168 10.33 -11.01 15.40
CA LEU A 168 10.33 -12.14 14.46
C LEU A 168 9.06 -12.04 13.61
N LYS A 169 9.23 -11.97 12.29
CA LYS A 169 8.13 -11.80 11.32
C LYS A 169 8.16 -12.94 10.31
N THR A 170 7.00 -13.49 9.94
CA THR A 170 6.91 -14.46 8.84
C THR A 170 7.36 -13.82 7.53
N ALA A 171 8.07 -14.57 6.70
CA ALA A 171 8.55 -14.07 5.40
C ALA A 171 7.40 -13.79 4.42
N ARG A 172 6.30 -14.50 4.54
CA ARG A 172 5.12 -14.36 3.67
C ARG A 172 3.83 -14.25 4.48
N MET A 173 2.79 -13.67 3.89
CA MET A 173 1.42 -13.60 4.42
C MET A 173 1.28 -12.83 5.75
N GLY A 174 2.28 -12.04 6.16
CA GLY A 174 2.17 -11.12 7.29
C GLY A 174 1.60 -9.77 6.83
N TYR A 175 0.62 -9.23 7.56
CA TYR A 175 0.00 -7.94 7.30
C TYR A 175 -0.67 -7.38 8.56
N ASP A 176 -0.82 -6.06 8.66
CA ASP A 176 -1.54 -5.38 9.75
C ASP A 176 -1.19 -5.94 11.16
N GLY A 177 0.11 -6.14 11.43
CA GLY A 177 0.60 -6.68 12.72
C GLY A 177 0.47 -8.20 12.90
N LYS A 178 -0.13 -8.92 11.96
CA LYS A 178 -0.24 -10.39 12.00
C LYS A 178 1.04 -11.06 11.50
N GLY A 179 1.30 -12.28 12.00
CA GLY A 179 2.49 -13.05 11.62
C GLY A 179 3.78 -12.47 12.19
N GLN A 180 3.71 -11.86 13.40
CA GLN A 180 4.89 -11.35 14.09
C GLN A 180 4.83 -11.58 15.60
N VAL A 181 6.00 -11.81 16.19
CA VAL A 181 6.20 -12.02 17.64
C VAL A 181 7.37 -11.18 18.12
N ARG A 182 7.18 -10.46 19.21
CA ARG A 182 8.29 -9.73 19.87
C ARG A 182 9.15 -10.70 20.65
N VAL A 183 10.46 -10.63 20.47
CA VAL A 183 11.46 -11.48 21.12
C VAL A 183 12.42 -10.60 21.90
N LYS A 184 12.51 -10.81 23.22
CA LYS A 184 13.36 -10.01 24.09
C LYS A 184 14.73 -10.65 24.30
N THR A 185 14.78 -11.98 24.32
CA THR A 185 16.01 -12.75 24.61
C THR A 185 16.18 -13.88 23.60
N ALA A 186 17.43 -14.33 23.42
CA ALA A 186 17.74 -15.47 22.54
C ALA A 186 16.98 -16.75 22.93
N GLY A 187 16.73 -16.96 24.23
CA GLY A 187 15.98 -18.12 24.73
C GLY A 187 14.52 -18.15 24.28
N GLU A 188 13.91 -17.00 24.01
CA GLU A 188 12.51 -16.92 23.54
C GLU A 188 12.37 -17.20 22.03
N LEU A 189 13.46 -17.10 21.25
CA LEU A 189 13.38 -17.11 19.79
C LEU A 189 12.85 -18.45 19.24
N ALA A 190 13.22 -19.58 19.85
CA ALA A 190 12.72 -20.90 19.42
C ALA A 190 11.20 -21.06 19.64
N ALA A 191 10.70 -20.57 20.78
CA ALA A 191 9.26 -20.59 21.08
C ALA A 191 8.50 -19.67 20.11
N ALA A 192 9.01 -18.46 19.86
CA ALA A 192 8.43 -17.51 18.90
C ALA A 192 8.39 -18.08 17.47
N TRP A 193 9.45 -18.75 17.04
CA TRP A 193 9.47 -19.40 15.73
C TRP A 193 8.46 -20.53 15.60
N THR A 194 8.31 -21.32 16.69
CA THR A 194 7.27 -22.37 16.77
C THR A 194 5.86 -21.79 16.75
N GLU A 195 5.62 -20.70 17.46
CA GLU A 195 4.33 -19.97 17.47
C GLU A 195 3.95 -19.50 16.06
N LEU A 196 4.93 -19.06 15.26
CA LEU A 196 4.74 -18.68 13.87
C LEU A 196 4.66 -19.87 12.89
N GLY A 197 4.60 -21.10 13.40
CA GLY A 197 4.45 -22.32 12.59
C GLY A 197 5.75 -22.86 12.02
N SER A 198 6.91 -22.45 12.52
CA SER A 198 8.24 -22.89 12.06
C SER A 198 8.44 -22.69 10.56
N VAL A 199 7.89 -21.64 10.01
CA VAL A 199 8.04 -21.21 8.61
C VAL A 199 9.23 -20.28 8.44
N ALA A 200 9.59 -19.95 7.20
CA ALA A 200 10.59 -18.92 6.90
C ALA A 200 10.23 -17.59 7.56
N CYS A 201 11.18 -17.01 8.31
CA CYS A 201 11.01 -15.79 9.08
C CYS A 201 12.21 -14.85 8.91
N VAL A 202 12.00 -13.59 9.27
CA VAL A 202 13.04 -12.59 9.45
C VAL A 202 12.97 -12.07 10.88
N LEU A 203 14.09 -12.14 11.62
CA LEU A 203 14.24 -11.44 12.89
C LEU A 203 14.80 -10.05 12.62
N GLU A 204 14.02 -9.01 12.89
CA GLU A 204 14.42 -7.62 12.76
C GLU A 204 14.69 -7.01 14.13
N LYS A 205 15.77 -6.22 14.23
CA LYS A 205 16.07 -5.44 15.44
C LYS A 205 14.94 -4.44 15.72
N MET A 206 14.46 -4.41 16.97
CA MET A 206 13.59 -3.34 17.42
C MET A 206 14.34 -2.01 17.47
N LEU A 207 13.83 -1.00 16.78
CA LEU A 207 14.42 0.33 16.72
C LEU A 207 13.67 1.31 17.64
N PRO A 208 14.34 2.36 18.14
CA PRO A 208 13.72 3.42 18.94
C PRO A 208 12.93 4.36 18.02
N LEU A 209 11.69 3.96 17.67
CA LEU A 209 10.84 4.71 16.74
C LEU A 209 10.36 6.02 17.37
N THR A 210 10.47 7.10 16.63
CA THR A 210 9.90 8.42 16.97
C THR A 210 8.70 8.78 16.11
N ALA A 211 8.67 8.28 14.85
CA ALA A 211 7.55 8.45 13.94
C ALA A 211 7.59 7.37 12.85
N GLU A 212 6.50 7.26 12.11
CA GLU A 212 6.40 6.50 10.88
C GLU A 212 5.98 7.41 9.74
N CYS A 213 6.52 7.19 8.55
CA CYS A 213 6.11 7.92 7.37
C CYS A 213 6.08 7.02 6.14
N SER A 214 5.39 7.47 5.11
CA SER A 214 5.34 6.79 3.82
C SER A 214 5.45 7.77 2.68
N VAL A 215 5.91 7.28 1.52
CA VAL A 215 5.98 8.03 0.27
C VAL A 215 5.34 7.21 -0.83
N LEU A 216 4.41 7.85 -1.54
CA LEU A 216 3.83 7.28 -2.75
C LEU A 216 4.60 7.80 -3.96
N VAL A 217 5.04 6.85 -4.79
CA VAL A 217 5.76 7.12 -6.04
C VAL A 217 5.00 6.49 -7.18
N ALA A 218 4.81 7.21 -8.27
CA ALA A 218 4.32 6.63 -9.52
C ALA A 218 5.42 6.66 -10.59
N ARG A 219 5.61 5.54 -11.29
CA ARG A 219 6.56 5.43 -12.38
C ARG A 219 5.87 4.85 -13.62
N GLY A 220 6.08 5.49 -14.77
CA GLY A 220 5.55 5.07 -16.05
C GLY A 220 6.49 4.11 -16.81
N TRP A 221 6.01 3.52 -17.89
CA TRP A 221 6.77 2.65 -18.78
C TRP A 221 7.97 3.36 -19.42
N ASN A 222 7.85 4.67 -19.65
CA ASN A 222 8.93 5.52 -20.20
C ASN A 222 9.99 5.90 -19.17
N GLY A 223 9.87 5.44 -17.93
CA GLY A 223 10.78 5.77 -16.84
C GLY A 223 10.51 7.10 -16.13
N GLN A 224 9.49 7.88 -16.56
CA GLN A 224 9.06 9.08 -15.85
C GLN A 224 8.63 8.71 -14.43
N VAL A 225 9.10 9.48 -13.45
CA VAL A 225 8.77 9.29 -12.03
C VAL A 225 8.17 10.58 -11.47
N VAL A 226 7.10 10.43 -10.72
CA VAL A 226 6.50 11.49 -9.91
C VAL A 226 6.22 10.95 -8.51
N SER A 227 6.18 11.83 -7.50
CA SER A 227 5.90 11.43 -6.12
C SER A 227 5.02 12.42 -5.40
N PHE A 228 4.26 11.93 -4.43
CA PHE A 228 3.58 12.77 -3.44
C PHE A 228 4.58 13.23 -2.37
N ALA A 229 4.24 14.29 -1.64
CA ALA A 229 4.97 14.65 -0.44
C ALA A 229 4.87 13.51 0.60
N PRO A 230 5.89 13.29 1.43
CA PRO A 230 5.82 12.27 2.48
C PRO A 230 4.69 12.52 3.47
N GLN A 231 3.98 11.47 3.84
CA GLN A 231 2.93 11.49 4.85
C GLN A 231 3.46 10.94 6.16
N ARG A 232 3.12 11.59 7.30
CA ARG A 232 3.34 11.01 8.63
C ARG A 232 2.16 10.12 8.98
N ASN A 233 2.45 8.91 9.42
CA ASN A 233 1.46 7.90 9.77
C ASN A 233 1.46 7.61 11.27
N VAL A 234 0.27 7.31 11.79
CA VAL A 234 0.08 6.84 13.16
C VAL A 234 -0.63 5.49 13.09
N HIS A 235 0.02 4.47 13.63
CA HIS A 235 -0.54 3.13 13.75
C HIS A 235 -1.01 2.88 15.19
N VAL A 236 -2.14 2.22 15.32
CA VAL A 236 -2.67 1.69 16.59
C VAL A 236 -2.82 0.20 16.41
N ASP A 237 -2.21 -0.58 17.32
CA ASP A 237 -2.19 -2.05 17.27
C ASP A 237 -1.73 -2.62 15.90
N GLY A 238 -0.79 -1.93 15.25
CA GLY A 238 -0.23 -2.33 13.94
C GLY A 238 -1.11 -2.00 12.74
N ILE A 239 -2.23 -1.30 12.92
CA ILE A 239 -3.12 -0.87 11.83
C ILE A 239 -3.04 0.65 11.71
N LEU A 240 -2.92 1.16 10.48
CA LEU A 240 -2.94 2.59 10.21
C LEU A 240 -4.25 3.22 10.72
N ALA A 241 -4.15 4.17 11.65
CA ALA A 241 -5.28 4.90 12.21
C ALA A 241 -5.41 6.31 11.61
N VAL A 242 -4.30 7.04 11.53
CA VAL A 242 -4.29 8.45 11.07
C VAL A 242 -3.14 8.68 10.09
N THR A 243 -3.41 9.41 9.03
CA THR A 243 -2.37 9.94 8.12
C THR A 243 -2.41 11.46 8.15
N HIS A 244 -1.27 12.07 8.43
CA HIS A 244 -1.05 13.52 8.35
C HIS A 244 -0.41 13.87 7.01
N ALA A 245 -1.13 14.58 6.17
CA ALA A 245 -0.69 15.00 4.84
C ALA A 245 -0.75 16.53 4.73
N TYR A 246 0.30 17.20 5.19
CA TYR A 246 0.48 18.64 5.10
C TYR A 246 1.94 19.01 5.28
N GLU A 247 2.34 20.20 4.81
CA GLU A 247 3.69 20.70 4.96
C GLU A 247 4.05 20.87 6.45
N GLY A 248 5.24 20.40 6.84
CA GLY A 248 5.71 20.45 8.24
C GLY A 248 5.25 19.27 9.10
N ASN A 249 4.61 18.24 8.51
CA ASN A 249 4.29 16.98 9.21
C ASN A 249 5.54 16.15 9.58
N LEU A 250 6.65 16.41 8.87
CA LEU A 250 8.00 15.86 9.11
C LEU A 250 9.03 17.00 9.02
N PRO A 251 10.21 16.85 9.65
CA PRO A 251 11.35 17.73 9.41
C PRO A 251 11.71 17.76 7.91
N PRO A 252 12.00 18.92 7.30
CA PRO A 252 12.25 19.04 5.86
C PRO A 252 13.36 18.14 5.33
N THR A 253 14.41 17.92 6.11
CA THR A 253 15.53 17.02 5.75
C THR A 253 15.06 15.57 5.64
N LEU A 254 14.30 15.08 6.62
CA LEU A 254 13.74 13.73 6.59
C LEU A 254 12.71 13.56 5.45
N ALA A 255 11.88 14.57 5.23
CA ALA A 255 10.91 14.55 4.12
C ALA A 255 11.61 14.44 2.76
N THR A 256 12.71 15.18 2.57
CA THR A 256 13.52 15.10 1.35
C THR A 256 14.17 13.73 1.21
N SER A 257 14.83 13.22 2.27
CA SER A 257 15.49 11.92 2.25
C SER A 257 14.49 10.78 1.99
N ALA A 258 13.31 10.80 2.62
CA ALA A 258 12.28 9.79 2.40
C ALA A 258 11.79 9.78 0.94
N ARG A 259 11.53 10.96 0.37
CA ARG A 259 11.11 11.09 -1.03
C ARG A 259 12.19 10.56 -1.98
N ASP A 260 13.43 10.99 -1.80
CA ASP A 260 14.53 10.64 -2.71
C ASP A 260 14.86 9.14 -2.61
N ALA A 261 14.79 8.55 -1.41
CA ALA A 261 14.92 7.11 -1.21
C ALA A 261 13.80 6.32 -1.89
N ALA A 262 12.54 6.72 -1.75
CA ALA A 262 11.40 6.04 -2.38
C ALA A 262 11.49 6.11 -3.91
N VAL A 263 11.87 7.25 -4.47
CA VAL A 263 12.10 7.42 -5.91
C VAL A 263 13.23 6.50 -6.39
N SER A 264 14.34 6.46 -5.66
CA SER A 264 15.49 5.61 -5.97
C SER A 264 15.13 4.12 -5.95
N ILE A 265 14.38 3.67 -4.93
CA ILE A 265 13.88 2.29 -4.83
C ILE A 265 12.98 1.95 -6.02
N ALA A 266 12.02 2.82 -6.37
CA ALA A 266 11.13 2.60 -7.50
C ALA A 266 11.89 2.52 -8.85
N GLN A 267 12.94 3.32 -9.01
CA GLN A 267 13.81 3.29 -10.19
C GLN A 267 14.63 2.00 -10.27
N HIS A 268 15.23 1.58 -9.15
CA HIS A 268 16.04 0.37 -9.09
C HIS A 268 15.22 -0.90 -9.35
N LEU A 269 13.95 -0.93 -8.88
CA LEU A 269 13.00 -2.00 -9.20
C LEU A 269 12.58 -2.02 -10.68
N GLY A 270 12.83 -0.95 -11.44
CA GLY A 270 12.18 -0.77 -12.74
C GLY A 270 10.66 -0.74 -12.63
N TYR A 271 10.13 -0.26 -11.51
CA TYR A 271 8.71 -0.29 -11.17
C TYR A 271 7.85 0.41 -12.23
N VAL A 272 6.64 -0.12 -12.47
CA VAL A 272 5.61 0.58 -13.25
C VAL A 272 4.31 0.53 -12.46
N GLY A 273 3.67 1.68 -12.30
CA GLY A 273 2.48 1.83 -11.45
C GLY A 273 2.75 2.72 -10.24
N VAL A 274 1.91 2.63 -9.23
CA VAL A 274 2.07 3.31 -7.94
C VAL A 274 2.67 2.35 -6.92
N LEU A 275 3.77 2.77 -6.31
CA LEU A 275 4.49 2.11 -5.21
C LEU A 275 4.36 2.96 -3.95
N CYS A 276 4.07 2.36 -2.83
CA CYS A 276 4.26 2.98 -1.51
C CYS A 276 5.50 2.41 -0.85
N VAL A 277 6.38 3.27 -0.34
CA VAL A 277 7.51 2.87 0.51
C VAL A 277 7.26 3.43 1.90
N GLU A 278 7.35 2.57 2.91
CA GLU A 278 7.15 2.92 4.32
C GLU A 278 8.47 3.00 5.05
N PHE A 279 8.61 4.00 5.90
CA PHE A 279 9.82 4.30 6.64
C PHE A 279 9.54 4.46 8.13
N PHE A 280 10.49 4.03 8.93
CA PHE A 280 10.61 4.41 10.33
C PHE A 280 11.51 5.64 10.47
N VAL A 281 11.09 6.59 11.28
CA VAL A 281 11.94 7.64 11.81
C VAL A 281 12.42 7.18 13.18
N VAL A 282 13.73 7.10 13.35
CA VAL A 282 14.36 6.56 14.58
C VAL A 282 15.18 7.64 15.27
N ASP A 283 15.25 7.56 16.59
CA ASP A 283 16.22 8.36 17.35
C ASP A 283 17.62 7.75 17.17
N ASP A 284 18.47 8.44 16.41
CA ASP A 284 19.87 8.06 16.16
C ASP A 284 20.86 9.01 16.86
N GLY A 285 20.35 9.88 17.74
CA GLY A 285 21.11 10.91 18.44
C GLY A 285 21.39 12.17 17.62
N SER A 286 20.93 12.24 16.36
CA SER A 286 20.97 13.47 15.56
C SER A 286 19.80 14.40 15.86
N ALA A 287 19.91 15.67 15.45
CA ALA A 287 18.87 16.68 15.72
C ALA A 287 17.50 16.36 15.10
N HIS A 288 17.44 15.49 14.09
CA HIS A 288 16.22 15.19 13.34
C HIS A 288 15.87 13.69 13.32
N GLY A 289 16.73 12.82 13.89
CA GLY A 289 16.60 11.36 13.81
C GLY A 289 17.08 10.80 12.48
N GLY A 290 17.18 9.47 12.43
CA GLY A 290 17.55 8.70 11.23
C GLY A 290 16.32 8.17 10.50
N LEU A 291 16.48 7.88 9.21
CA LEU A 291 15.46 7.25 8.37
C LEU A 291 15.83 5.80 8.08
N VAL A 292 14.90 4.89 8.27
CA VAL A 292 15.06 3.44 8.03
C VAL A 292 13.92 2.95 7.16
N VAL A 293 14.20 2.28 6.03
CA VAL A 293 13.15 1.70 5.21
C VAL A 293 12.57 0.46 5.91
N ASN A 294 11.23 0.42 6.03
CA ASN A 294 10.50 -0.67 6.67
C ASN A 294 10.04 -1.71 5.65
N GLU A 295 9.10 -1.34 4.80
CA GLU A 295 8.46 -2.22 3.81
C GLU A 295 7.98 -1.43 2.59
N MET A 296 7.57 -2.13 1.54
CA MET A 296 6.94 -1.53 0.38
C MET A 296 5.63 -2.23 0.02
N ALA A 297 4.68 -1.45 -0.48
CA ALA A 297 3.45 -1.98 -1.07
C ALA A 297 3.48 -1.73 -2.59
N PRO A 298 3.50 -2.79 -3.42
CA PRO A 298 3.57 -2.66 -4.88
C PRO A 298 2.19 -2.34 -5.49
N ARG A 299 1.53 -1.31 -4.97
CA ARG A 299 0.15 -0.90 -5.26
C ARG A 299 -0.18 0.45 -4.61
N PRO A 300 -1.31 1.08 -4.96
CA PRO A 300 -1.89 2.14 -4.14
C PRO A 300 -2.01 1.73 -2.67
N HIS A 301 -1.84 2.66 -1.75
CA HIS A 301 -1.74 2.38 -0.33
C HIS A 301 -2.75 3.17 0.50
N ASN A 302 -3.12 2.63 1.68
CA ASN A 302 -4.08 3.27 2.58
C ASN A 302 -3.65 4.69 2.99
N SER A 303 -2.38 4.89 3.29
CA SER A 303 -1.83 6.21 3.64
C SER A 303 -1.95 7.25 2.51
N GLY A 304 -2.21 6.81 1.27
CA GLY A 304 -2.40 7.67 0.10
C GLY A 304 -3.86 8.00 -0.21
N HIS A 305 -4.82 7.55 0.60
CA HIS A 305 -6.24 7.80 0.28
C HIS A 305 -6.62 9.28 0.34
N TYR A 306 -5.94 10.09 1.17
CA TYR A 306 -6.13 11.54 1.21
C TYR A 306 -5.95 12.21 -0.17
N THR A 307 -5.21 11.59 -1.08
CA THR A 307 -4.96 12.13 -2.42
C THR A 307 -6.20 12.25 -3.27
N LEU A 308 -7.28 11.52 -2.93
CA LEU A 308 -8.58 11.63 -3.61
C LEU A 308 -9.19 13.02 -3.46
N ASP A 309 -9.01 13.65 -2.29
CA ASP A 309 -9.71 14.88 -1.93
C ASP A 309 -8.78 16.08 -1.73
N ALA A 310 -7.47 15.84 -1.58
CA ALA A 310 -6.50 16.90 -1.28
C ALA A 310 -5.48 17.15 -2.39
N CYS A 311 -5.50 16.37 -3.49
CA CYS A 311 -4.58 16.50 -4.61
C CYS A 311 -5.33 16.64 -5.94
N ASP A 312 -4.69 17.27 -6.92
CA ASP A 312 -5.24 17.41 -8.28
C ASP A 312 -5.17 16.11 -9.11
N ALA A 313 -4.34 15.16 -8.69
CA ALA A 313 -4.32 13.79 -9.17
C ALA A 313 -4.15 12.84 -7.99
N SER A 314 -5.01 11.84 -7.88
CA SER A 314 -4.93 10.83 -6.83
C SER A 314 -3.92 9.73 -7.18
N GLN A 315 -3.53 8.93 -6.18
CA GLN A 315 -2.74 7.73 -6.41
C GLN A 315 -3.40 6.75 -7.40
N PHE A 316 -4.73 6.72 -7.44
CA PHE A 316 -5.47 5.85 -8.36
C PHE A 316 -5.45 6.40 -9.79
N ASP A 317 -5.49 7.72 -9.97
CA ASP A 317 -5.32 8.35 -11.27
C ASP A 317 -3.92 8.07 -11.82
N LEU A 318 -2.89 8.22 -10.99
CA LEU A 318 -1.52 7.90 -11.38
C LEU A 318 -1.33 6.42 -11.70
N GLN A 319 -2.03 5.50 -11.00
CA GLN A 319 -2.02 4.07 -11.35
C GLN A 319 -2.62 3.83 -12.74
N VAL A 320 -3.76 4.46 -13.05
CA VAL A 320 -4.39 4.39 -14.38
C VAL A 320 -3.45 4.94 -15.45
N HIS A 321 -2.87 6.13 -15.22
CA HIS A 321 -1.94 6.74 -16.16
C HIS A 321 -0.72 5.87 -16.42
N ALA A 322 -0.09 5.35 -15.35
CA ALA A 322 1.09 4.52 -15.46
C ALA A 322 0.83 3.26 -16.28
N MET A 323 -0.23 2.50 -15.97
CA MET A 323 -0.52 1.26 -16.68
C MET A 323 -1.00 1.47 -18.11
N ALA A 324 -1.69 2.58 -18.39
CA ALA A 324 -2.17 2.92 -19.75
C ALA A 324 -1.09 3.57 -20.64
N GLY A 325 0.12 3.80 -20.11
CA GLY A 325 1.20 4.47 -20.85
C GLY A 325 0.96 5.96 -21.09
N LEU A 326 0.11 6.59 -20.28
CA LEU A 326 -0.17 8.03 -20.35
C LEU A 326 0.91 8.82 -19.58
N PRO A 327 1.08 10.13 -19.86
CA PRO A 327 1.94 11.00 -19.08
C PRO A 327 1.54 11.02 -17.62
N LEU A 328 2.52 11.02 -16.69
CA LEU A 328 2.27 11.16 -15.27
C LEU A 328 2.33 12.66 -14.91
N PRO A 329 1.19 13.30 -14.55
CA PRO A 329 1.24 14.64 -14.01
C PRO A 329 1.95 14.63 -12.65
N GLN A 330 2.78 15.64 -12.35
CA GLN A 330 3.30 15.83 -11.00
C GLN A 330 2.12 16.17 -10.09
N PRO A 331 1.79 15.35 -9.11
CA PRO A 331 0.64 15.61 -8.24
C PRO A 331 0.92 16.85 -7.36
N ARG A 332 -0.03 17.78 -7.34
CA ARG A 332 0.01 18.94 -6.48
C ARG A 332 -1.04 18.78 -5.39
N GLN A 333 -0.61 18.85 -4.15
CA GLN A 333 -1.52 18.93 -3.02
C GLN A 333 -2.06 20.37 -2.91
N HIS A 334 -3.38 20.53 -2.96
CA HIS A 334 -4.05 21.83 -2.93
C HIS A 334 -4.59 22.22 -1.54
N SER A 335 -4.65 21.26 -0.62
CA SER A 335 -5.13 21.46 0.75
C SER A 335 -4.31 20.63 1.73
N PRO A 336 -4.03 21.14 2.94
CA PRO A 336 -3.63 20.28 4.04
C PRO A 336 -4.72 19.25 4.30
N ALA A 337 -4.35 18.02 4.67
CA ALA A 337 -5.30 16.95 4.91
C ALA A 337 -4.91 16.08 6.10
N ILE A 338 -5.91 15.53 6.77
CA ILE A 338 -5.80 14.41 7.71
C ILE A 338 -6.77 13.32 7.24
N MET A 339 -6.26 12.11 7.08
CA MET A 339 -7.09 10.94 6.78
C MET A 339 -7.23 10.10 8.04
N LEU A 340 -8.46 9.73 8.36
CA LEU A 340 -8.84 8.83 9.43
C LEU A 340 -9.31 7.52 8.83
N ASN A 341 -8.69 6.41 9.24
CA ASN A 341 -9.10 5.09 8.81
C ASN A 341 -10.36 4.66 9.59
N LEU A 342 -11.35 4.12 8.89
CA LEU A 342 -12.60 3.63 9.49
C LEU A 342 -12.57 2.11 9.51
N LEU A 343 -12.29 1.55 10.69
CA LEU A 343 -12.32 0.12 10.91
C LEU A 343 -13.72 -0.33 11.33
N GLY A 344 -13.97 -1.64 11.28
CA GLY A 344 -15.26 -2.21 11.59
C GLY A 344 -15.78 -1.95 13.02
N GLU A 345 -14.89 -1.63 13.94
CA GLU A 345 -15.22 -1.27 15.32
C GLU A 345 -16.17 -0.06 15.40
N VAL A 346 -16.09 0.85 14.44
CA VAL A 346 -16.96 2.05 14.37
C VAL A 346 -18.46 1.69 14.27
N TRP A 347 -18.77 0.48 13.79
CA TRP A 347 -20.13 -0.03 13.65
C TRP A 347 -20.64 -0.81 14.87
N PHE A 348 -19.96 -0.71 16.00
CA PHE A 348 -20.40 -1.38 17.22
C PHE A 348 -20.42 -0.39 18.39
N ASP A 349 -21.44 -0.50 19.22
CA ASP A 349 -21.53 0.23 20.48
C ASP A 349 -20.59 -0.38 21.54
N ALA A 350 -20.53 0.25 22.73
CA ALA A 350 -19.72 -0.22 23.85
C ALA A 350 -20.15 -1.63 24.37
N GLY A 351 -21.35 -2.07 24.05
CA GLY A 351 -21.86 -3.40 24.35
C GLY A 351 -21.58 -4.44 23.25
N GLY A 352 -20.93 -4.03 22.14
CA GLY A 352 -20.65 -4.90 21.00
C GLY A 352 -21.87 -5.17 20.12
N GLN A 353 -22.94 -4.37 20.25
CA GLN A 353 -24.10 -4.45 19.38
C GLN A 353 -23.88 -3.59 18.12
N LEU A 354 -24.39 -4.08 16.98
CA LEU A 354 -24.29 -3.36 15.71
C LEU A 354 -25.05 -2.03 15.81
N GLN A 355 -24.36 -0.95 15.53
CA GLN A 355 -24.88 0.42 15.55
C GLN A 355 -24.41 1.16 14.31
N GLU A 356 -25.32 1.90 13.66
CA GLU A 356 -24.93 2.82 12.57
C GLU A 356 -24.15 4.00 13.16
N PRO A 357 -22.96 4.34 12.62
CA PRO A 357 -22.22 5.52 13.06
C PRO A 357 -23.00 6.82 12.78
N ASP A 358 -22.76 7.85 13.59
CA ASP A 358 -23.42 9.16 13.43
C ASP A 358 -22.88 9.94 12.21
N TRP A 359 -23.20 9.43 11.03
CA TRP A 359 -22.82 10.05 9.75
C TRP A 359 -23.41 11.44 9.58
N TYR A 360 -24.59 11.71 10.14
CA TYR A 360 -25.21 13.02 10.05
C TYR A 360 -24.36 14.11 10.70
N SER A 361 -23.89 13.88 11.92
CA SER A 361 -23.01 14.81 12.62
C SER A 361 -21.63 14.91 11.97
N VAL A 362 -21.04 13.79 11.54
CA VAL A 362 -19.74 13.77 10.86
C VAL A 362 -19.78 14.53 9.55
N LEU A 363 -20.76 14.26 8.70
CA LEU A 363 -20.90 14.92 7.38
C LEU A 363 -21.32 16.39 7.46
N SER A 364 -21.81 16.86 8.62
CA SER A 364 -22.04 18.28 8.86
C SER A 364 -20.77 19.08 9.12
N LEU A 365 -19.63 18.40 9.40
CA LEU A 365 -18.36 19.07 9.62
C LEU A 365 -17.77 19.56 8.30
N PRO A 366 -17.21 20.79 8.26
CA PRO A 366 -16.67 21.33 7.01
C PRO A 366 -15.43 20.56 6.55
N GLY A 367 -15.30 20.37 5.23
CA GLY A 367 -14.13 19.74 4.61
C GLY A 367 -14.00 18.24 4.87
N THR A 368 -15.08 17.57 5.30
CA THR A 368 -15.11 16.11 5.47
C THR A 368 -15.51 15.41 4.17
N HIS A 369 -14.74 14.37 3.80
CA HIS A 369 -14.97 13.53 2.63
C HIS A 369 -15.01 12.08 3.08
N LEU A 370 -16.22 11.48 3.06
CA LEU A 370 -16.44 10.10 3.49
C LEU A 370 -16.35 9.14 2.30
N HIS A 371 -15.51 8.11 2.45
CA HIS A 371 -15.36 7.03 1.48
C HIS A 371 -15.63 5.68 2.15
N LEU A 372 -16.84 5.15 1.98
CA LEU A 372 -17.17 3.78 2.39
C LEU A 372 -16.91 2.80 1.25
N TYR A 373 -16.32 1.66 1.59
CA TYR A 373 -15.85 0.71 0.57
C TYR A 373 -16.93 -0.24 0.05
N GLY A 374 -18.16 -0.20 0.60
CA GLY A 374 -19.26 -1.05 0.18
C GLY A 374 -19.15 -2.51 0.66
N LYS A 375 -18.39 -2.76 1.73
CA LYS A 375 -18.29 -4.09 2.36
C LYS A 375 -19.56 -4.40 3.16
N ALA A 376 -20.16 -5.57 2.95
CA ALA A 376 -21.44 -5.93 3.52
C ALA A 376 -21.46 -6.11 5.05
N GLN A 377 -20.33 -6.45 5.68
CA GLN A 377 -20.28 -6.74 7.11
C GLN A 377 -19.10 -6.05 7.77
N ALA A 378 -19.37 -5.28 8.82
CA ALA A 378 -18.35 -4.77 9.72
C ALA A 378 -17.79 -5.92 10.59
N ARG A 379 -16.48 -5.91 10.82
CA ARG A 379 -15.76 -6.84 11.71
C ARG A 379 -14.58 -6.11 12.32
N ALA A 380 -14.16 -6.47 13.51
CA ALA A 380 -12.99 -5.93 14.15
C ALA A 380 -11.74 -5.99 13.23
N GLY A 381 -11.00 -4.90 13.15
CA GLY A 381 -9.83 -4.74 12.29
C GLY A 381 -10.11 -4.67 10.78
N ARG A 382 -11.35 -4.84 10.32
CA ARG A 382 -11.67 -4.75 8.90
C ARG A 382 -11.77 -3.30 8.46
N LYS A 383 -10.95 -2.90 7.49
CA LYS A 383 -11.00 -1.55 6.87
C LYS A 383 -12.32 -1.41 6.10
N MET A 384 -13.26 -0.59 6.63
CA MET A 384 -14.61 -0.38 6.09
C MET A 384 -14.71 0.88 5.24
N GLY A 385 -13.84 1.87 5.51
CA GLY A 385 -13.83 3.15 4.84
C GLY A 385 -12.66 4.00 5.30
N HIS A 386 -12.64 5.23 4.85
CA HIS A 386 -11.81 6.30 5.40
C HIS A 386 -12.57 7.62 5.35
N LEU A 387 -12.14 8.55 6.19
CA LEU A 387 -12.63 9.92 6.20
C LEU A 387 -11.42 10.83 5.96
N THR A 388 -11.42 11.58 4.86
CA THR A 388 -10.44 12.64 4.61
C THR A 388 -11.00 13.96 5.08
N ILE A 389 -10.21 14.72 5.82
CA ILE A 389 -10.53 16.08 6.23
C ILE A 389 -9.57 17.03 5.52
N THR A 390 -10.12 17.98 4.75
CA THR A 390 -9.38 19.07 4.09
C THR A 390 -9.77 20.41 4.67
N GLY A 391 -8.96 21.44 4.46
CA GLY A 391 -9.25 22.77 4.96
C GLY A 391 -8.25 23.82 4.49
N PRO A 392 -8.47 25.09 4.87
CA PRO A 392 -7.60 26.20 4.44
C PRO A 392 -6.22 26.15 5.10
N ASP A 393 -6.11 25.58 6.29
CA ASP A 393 -4.88 25.51 7.07
C ASP A 393 -4.85 24.27 7.99
N VAL A 394 -3.67 23.95 8.49
CA VAL A 394 -3.41 22.76 9.33
C VAL A 394 -4.19 22.81 10.65
N ALA A 395 -4.37 23.99 11.26
CA ALA A 395 -5.06 24.11 12.54
C ALA A 395 -6.55 23.79 12.39
N SER A 396 -7.18 24.30 11.33
CA SER A 396 -8.56 24.02 10.97
C SER A 396 -8.78 22.51 10.72
N VAL A 397 -7.92 21.89 9.90
CA VAL A 397 -7.98 20.45 9.60
C VAL A 397 -7.84 19.61 10.85
N LYS A 398 -6.88 19.91 11.73
CA LYS A 398 -6.70 19.22 13.02
C LYS A 398 -7.92 19.33 13.91
N ASN A 399 -8.51 20.52 14.02
CA ASN A 399 -9.70 20.73 14.84
C ASN A 399 -10.90 19.89 14.34
N VAL A 400 -11.14 19.91 13.03
CA VAL A 400 -12.23 19.12 12.43
C VAL A 400 -11.95 17.61 12.56
N ALA A 401 -10.71 17.18 12.34
CA ALA A 401 -10.33 15.78 12.46
C ALA A 401 -10.55 15.23 13.89
N ARG A 402 -10.16 16.02 14.91
CA ARG A 402 -10.43 15.64 16.33
C ARG A 402 -11.92 15.53 16.61
N ARG A 403 -12.72 16.45 16.10
CA ARG A 403 -14.18 16.41 16.26
C ARG A 403 -14.78 15.17 15.60
N ALA A 404 -14.40 14.90 14.35
CA ALA A 404 -14.86 13.72 13.60
C ALA A 404 -14.45 12.42 14.31
N ALA A 405 -13.18 12.33 14.76
CA ALA A 405 -12.68 11.18 15.48
C ALA A 405 -13.41 10.97 16.83
N GLY A 406 -13.73 12.06 17.53
CA GLY A 406 -14.52 12.01 18.77
C GLY A 406 -15.96 11.52 18.53
N LEU A 407 -16.63 11.98 17.47
CA LEU A 407 -17.99 11.53 17.11
C LEU A 407 -18.02 10.03 16.73
N LEU A 408 -16.94 9.52 16.16
CA LEU A 408 -16.82 8.12 15.73
C LEU A 408 -16.10 7.22 16.74
N ASN A 409 -15.71 7.74 17.91
CA ASN A 409 -14.91 7.03 18.92
C ASN A 409 -13.66 6.35 18.35
N LEU A 410 -12.97 7.04 17.42
CA LEU A 410 -11.78 6.49 16.77
C LEU A 410 -10.57 6.49 17.72
N PRO A 411 -9.69 5.47 17.65
CA PRO A 411 -8.44 5.47 18.38
C PRO A 411 -7.46 6.52 17.83
N GLY A 412 -6.46 6.91 18.63
CA GLY A 412 -5.38 7.79 18.17
C GLY A 412 -5.72 9.29 18.18
N LEU A 413 -6.79 9.69 18.88
CA LEU A 413 -7.19 11.11 19.06
C LEU A 413 -6.04 12.01 19.53
N ASP A 414 -5.19 11.50 20.44
CA ASP A 414 -4.06 12.25 21.00
C ASP A 414 -2.96 12.51 19.97
N ALA A 415 -2.96 11.79 18.86
CA ALA A 415 -1.96 11.92 17.79
C ALA A 415 -2.36 12.91 16.67
N ILE A 416 -3.61 13.45 16.72
CA ILE A 416 -4.13 14.42 15.73
C ILE A 416 -3.65 15.87 16.10
#